data_aaa6db7d4dfec209a5114d41cb3d2574
#
_entry.id   aaa6db7d4dfec209a5114d41cb3d2574
#
_cell.length_a   1.000
_cell.length_b   1.000
_cell.length_c   1.000
_cell.angle_alpha   90.00
_cell.angle_beta   90.00
_cell.angle_gamma   90.00
#
_symmetry.space_group_name_H-M   'P 1'
#
loop_
_entity.id
_entity.type
_entity.pdbx_description
1 polymer ?
#
loop_
_entity_poly.entity_id
_entity_poly.type
_entity_poly.pdbx_seq_one_letter_code
_entity_poly.pdbx_strand_id
1 'polypeptide(L)'
;CAEIWYGKPAHGGEIHDNLYQNKTKNISMVSSSKNMCHLHNLRIQLISRLSKKGLIDAYGTFDGGGNIKIAESLTKYRYSIVIENFISPYFFTERITNCFASMTIPIYLGASKIDQFFNNDGIIRINESDYENIEKILMQCSQKDYQNRFEAMMDNYNRSKKYINIHNKLYEDYFLT
;
A
#
# COMPACT_ATOMS: atom_id res chain seq x y z
N CYS A 1 1.96 -14.09 -0.89
CA CYS A 1 1.14 -14.20 0.32
C CYS A 1 0.70 -12.80 0.73
N ALA A 2 -0.59 -12.60 0.97
CA ALA A 2 -1.18 -11.29 1.30
C ALA A 2 -1.39 -11.11 2.83
N GLU A 3 -0.70 -11.89 3.66
CA GLU A 3 -0.81 -11.79 5.10
C GLU A 3 -0.33 -10.41 5.60
N ILE A 4 -1.11 -9.78 6.47
CA ILE A 4 -0.78 -8.48 7.04
C ILE A 4 0.44 -8.59 7.96
N TRP A 5 1.40 -7.70 7.76
CA TRP A 5 2.58 -7.54 8.63
C TRP A 5 2.42 -6.36 9.60
N TYR A 6 1.66 -5.34 9.21
CA TYR A 6 1.34 -4.20 10.07
C TYR A 6 0.67 -4.70 11.37
N GLY A 7 1.14 -4.21 12.51
CA GLY A 7 0.68 -4.66 13.83
C GLY A 7 1.43 -5.88 14.40
N LYS A 8 2.26 -6.58 13.60
CA LYS A 8 3.13 -7.65 14.14
C LYS A 8 4.36 -7.05 14.83
N PRO A 9 4.89 -7.69 15.89
CA PRO A 9 6.00 -7.11 16.68
C PRO A 9 7.22 -6.70 15.86
N ALA A 10 7.59 -7.50 14.85
CA ALA A 10 8.73 -7.20 13.98
C ALA A 10 8.52 -5.99 13.05
N HIS A 11 7.26 -5.65 12.74
CA HIS A 11 6.88 -4.66 11.73
C HIS A 11 6.26 -3.40 12.31
N GLY A 12 5.94 -3.42 13.61
CA GLY A 12 5.36 -2.29 14.34
C GLY A 12 3.93 -1.94 13.93
N GLY A 13 3.40 -0.88 14.53
CA GLY A 13 2.04 -0.45 14.39
C GLY A 13 1.09 -1.18 15.33
N GLU A 14 -0.15 -0.74 15.33
CA GLU A 14 -1.25 -1.36 16.07
C GLU A 14 -2.52 -1.22 15.23
N ILE A 15 -3.27 -2.31 15.09
CA ILE A 15 -4.51 -2.32 14.31
C ILE A 15 -5.66 -1.91 15.24
N HIS A 16 -6.24 -0.73 15.00
CA HIS A 16 -7.42 -0.24 15.73
C HIS A 16 -8.27 0.69 14.86
N ASP A 17 -9.53 0.87 15.23
CA ASP A 17 -10.54 1.52 14.38
C ASP A 17 -10.37 3.05 14.24
N ASN A 18 -9.45 3.67 14.99
CA ASN A 18 -9.21 5.12 14.96
C ASN A 18 -7.91 5.53 14.26
N LEU A 19 -7.26 4.62 13.51
CA LEU A 19 -5.98 4.89 12.85
C LEU A 19 -6.03 6.08 11.89
N TYR A 20 -7.17 6.35 11.28
CA TYR A 20 -7.38 7.49 10.39
C TYR A 20 -7.09 8.84 11.05
N GLN A 21 -7.23 8.97 12.38
CA GLN A 21 -6.94 10.19 13.13
C GLN A 21 -5.44 10.50 13.19
N ASN A 22 -4.59 9.50 13.00
CA ASN A 22 -3.13 9.63 13.07
C ASN A 22 -2.49 10.07 11.74
N LYS A 23 -3.29 10.32 10.69
CA LYS A 23 -2.83 10.66 9.34
C LYS A 23 -2.39 12.12 9.21
N THR A 24 -1.14 12.40 9.59
CA THR A 24 -0.56 13.74 9.60
C THR A 24 0.31 14.05 8.38
N LYS A 25 0.76 13.00 7.67
CA LYS A 25 1.60 13.09 6.47
C LYS A 25 0.83 12.67 5.22
N ASN A 26 1.34 13.02 4.04
CA ASN A 26 0.57 12.81 2.82
C ASN A 26 0.92 11.48 2.15
N ILE A 27 2.06 11.36 1.48
CA ILE A 27 2.39 10.21 0.63
C ILE A 27 3.70 9.59 1.07
N SER A 28 3.71 8.26 1.21
CA SER A 28 4.93 7.47 1.41
C SER A 28 5.16 6.49 0.26
N MET A 29 6.39 6.01 0.16
CA MET A 29 6.74 4.88 -0.68
C MET A 29 7.88 4.09 -0.05
N VAL A 30 7.82 2.76 -0.14
CA VAL A 30 8.89 1.87 0.34
C VAL A 30 9.44 1.08 -0.83
N SER A 31 10.76 1.06 -0.96
CA SER A 31 11.43 0.19 -1.93
C SER A 31 12.73 -0.39 -1.38
N SER A 32 13.03 -1.62 -1.78
CA SER A 32 14.36 -2.20 -1.60
C SER A 32 15.25 -1.91 -2.82
N SER A 33 16.55 -2.18 -2.66
CA SER A 33 17.52 -2.12 -3.76
C SER A 33 17.44 -3.31 -4.74
N LYS A 34 16.51 -4.24 -4.55
CA LYS A 34 16.33 -5.39 -5.45
C LYS A 34 15.90 -4.93 -6.84
N ASN A 35 16.61 -5.41 -7.88
CA ASN A 35 16.38 -5.07 -9.29
C ASN A 35 16.21 -6.31 -10.19
N MET A 36 15.58 -7.36 -9.66
CA MET A 36 15.49 -8.69 -10.32
C MET A 36 14.43 -8.76 -11.42
N CYS A 37 13.54 -7.77 -11.53
CA CYS A 37 12.49 -7.72 -12.56
C CYS A 37 12.20 -6.28 -12.98
N HIS A 38 11.45 -6.11 -14.07
CA HIS A 38 11.07 -4.81 -14.61
C HIS A 38 10.41 -3.90 -13.54
N LEU A 39 9.43 -4.43 -12.80
CA LEU A 39 8.71 -3.64 -11.79
C LEU A 39 9.60 -3.27 -10.57
N HIS A 40 10.65 -4.04 -10.28
CA HIS A 40 11.65 -3.62 -9.30
C HIS A 40 12.39 -2.36 -9.77
N ASN A 41 12.84 -2.35 -11.04
CA ASN A 41 13.53 -1.19 -11.61
C ASN A 41 12.62 0.04 -11.68
N LEU A 42 11.37 -0.15 -12.14
CA LEU A 42 10.37 0.91 -12.17
C LEU A 42 10.18 1.53 -10.78
N ARG A 43 10.08 0.71 -9.75
CA ARG A 43 9.90 1.14 -8.36
C ARG A 43 11.10 1.94 -7.84
N ILE A 44 12.34 1.49 -8.10
CA ILE A 44 13.57 2.19 -7.71
C ILE A 44 13.67 3.55 -8.42
N GLN A 45 13.41 3.59 -9.72
CA GLN A 45 13.45 4.83 -10.49
C GLN A 45 12.39 5.81 -10.01
N LEU A 46 11.17 5.32 -9.74
CA LEU A 46 10.05 6.14 -9.30
C LEU A 46 10.31 6.76 -7.93
N ILE A 47 10.68 5.94 -6.94
CA ILE A 47 10.95 6.42 -5.58
C ILE A 47 12.10 7.44 -5.58
N SER A 48 13.18 7.18 -6.34
CA SER A 48 14.32 8.10 -6.45
C SER A 48 13.93 9.42 -7.10
N ARG A 49 13.09 9.40 -8.16
CA ARG A 49 12.62 10.61 -8.85
C ARG A 49 11.70 11.44 -7.96
N LEU A 50 10.72 10.80 -7.33
CA LEU A 50 9.70 11.50 -6.54
C LEU A 50 10.25 12.04 -5.22
N SER A 51 11.16 11.32 -4.56
CA SER A 51 11.79 11.78 -3.32
C SER A 51 12.71 12.99 -3.58
N LYS A 52 13.48 12.99 -4.65
CA LYS A 52 14.30 14.15 -5.06
C LYS A 52 13.48 15.42 -5.33
N LYS A 53 12.24 15.25 -5.78
CA LYS A 53 11.29 16.35 -5.99
C LYS A 53 10.53 16.75 -4.71
N GLY A 54 10.74 16.06 -3.60
CA GLY A 54 10.02 16.33 -2.34
C GLY A 54 8.52 15.99 -2.38
N LEU A 55 8.08 15.14 -3.31
CA LEU A 55 6.68 14.78 -3.50
C LEU A 55 6.22 13.63 -2.59
N ILE A 56 7.16 12.85 -2.08
CA ILE A 56 6.90 11.70 -1.20
C ILE A 56 7.98 11.60 -0.10
N ASP A 57 7.62 10.97 1.01
CA ASP A 57 8.59 10.46 1.96
C ASP A 57 9.01 9.04 1.53
N ALA A 58 10.28 8.85 1.24
CA ALA A 58 10.84 7.60 0.71
C ALA A 58 11.49 6.78 1.82
N TYR A 59 11.28 5.47 1.79
CA TYR A 59 11.76 4.52 2.78
C TYR A 59 12.38 3.28 2.15
N GLY A 60 13.23 2.60 2.93
CA GLY A 60 13.83 1.32 2.56
C GLY A 60 15.27 1.44 2.05
N THR A 61 15.73 0.38 1.39
CA THR A 61 17.16 0.23 1.04
C THR A 61 17.49 0.64 -0.41
N PHE A 62 16.57 1.29 -1.12
CA PHE A 62 16.68 1.60 -2.54
C PHE A 62 17.89 2.50 -2.91
N ASP A 63 18.36 3.31 -1.97
CA ASP A 63 19.46 4.26 -2.11
C ASP A 63 20.64 3.97 -1.15
N GLY A 64 20.68 2.76 -0.57
CA GLY A 64 21.64 2.39 0.47
C GLY A 64 21.19 2.70 1.89
N GLY A 65 19.93 3.13 2.08
CA GLY A 65 19.32 3.32 3.38
C GLY A 65 19.10 2.02 4.15
N GLY A 66 18.57 2.15 5.37
CA GLY A 66 18.33 1.03 6.29
C GLY A 66 16.99 0.33 6.08
N ASN A 67 16.88 -0.86 6.68
CA ASN A 67 15.58 -1.51 6.87
C ASN A 67 14.73 -0.69 7.84
N ILE A 68 13.44 -0.63 7.57
CA ILE A 68 12.45 0.04 8.40
C ILE A 68 11.37 -0.94 8.89
N LYS A 69 10.70 -0.59 9.96
CA LYS A 69 9.44 -1.22 10.30
C LYS A 69 8.35 -0.69 9.38
N ILE A 70 7.47 -1.55 8.92
CA ILE A 70 6.37 -1.19 8.00
C ILE A 70 5.52 -0.02 8.55
N ALA A 71 5.28 0.01 9.85
CA ALA A 71 4.54 1.06 10.51
C ALA A 71 5.11 2.47 10.30
N GLU A 72 6.43 2.60 10.15
CA GLU A 72 7.09 3.90 9.95
C GLU A 72 6.64 4.57 8.66
N SER A 73 6.38 3.76 7.63
CA SER A 73 5.95 4.24 6.30
C SER A 73 4.44 4.35 6.13
N LEU A 74 3.63 3.86 7.08
CA LEU A 74 2.18 3.77 6.91
C LEU A 74 1.37 4.51 7.97
N THR A 75 1.73 4.38 9.27
CA THR A 75 0.89 4.86 10.38
C THR A 75 0.47 6.33 10.25
N LYS A 76 1.37 7.20 9.83
CA LYS A 76 1.12 8.64 9.71
C LYS A 76 0.69 9.09 8.32
N TYR A 77 0.67 8.19 7.32
CA TYR A 77 0.47 8.55 5.91
C TYR A 77 -0.97 8.29 5.45
N ARG A 78 -1.53 9.27 4.73
CA ARG A 78 -2.83 9.15 4.05
C ARG A 78 -2.77 8.20 2.88
N TYR A 79 -1.66 8.24 2.13
CA TYR A 79 -1.44 7.46 0.92
C TYR A 79 -0.09 6.75 0.95
N SER A 80 0.00 5.64 0.23
CA SER A 80 1.28 4.98 -0.04
C SER A 80 1.32 4.46 -1.47
N ILE A 81 2.43 4.70 -2.18
CA ILE A 81 2.63 4.12 -3.51
C ILE A 81 3.04 2.66 -3.35
N VAL A 82 2.25 1.78 -3.95
CA VAL A 82 2.40 0.33 -3.88
C VAL A 82 2.51 -0.24 -5.29
N ILE A 83 3.66 -0.79 -5.62
CA ILE A 83 3.91 -1.48 -6.88
C ILE A 83 4.27 -2.93 -6.55
N GLU A 84 3.50 -3.88 -7.08
CA GLU A 84 3.78 -5.30 -6.93
C GLU A 84 5.01 -5.72 -7.75
N ASN A 85 5.54 -6.91 -7.52
CA ASN A 85 6.66 -7.43 -8.30
C ASN A 85 6.22 -7.99 -9.65
N PHE A 86 4.92 -8.28 -9.77
CA PHE A 86 4.33 -8.92 -10.93
C PHE A 86 2.87 -8.45 -11.10
N ILE A 87 2.47 -8.20 -12.35
CA ILE A 87 1.09 -7.84 -12.70
C ILE A 87 0.37 -9.10 -13.18
N SER A 88 -0.71 -9.46 -12.50
CA SER A 88 -1.61 -10.52 -12.92
C SER A 88 -3.04 -10.23 -12.46
N PRO A 89 -4.05 -10.98 -12.92
CA PRO A 89 -5.43 -10.70 -12.49
C PRO A 89 -5.64 -10.72 -10.97
N TYR A 90 -5.03 -11.67 -10.26
CA TYR A 90 -5.38 -11.98 -8.87
C TYR A 90 -4.21 -11.92 -7.89
N PHE A 91 -2.99 -11.66 -8.38
CA PHE A 91 -1.81 -11.65 -7.51
C PHE A 91 -1.66 -10.30 -6.82
N PHE A 92 -1.73 -10.31 -5.50
CA PHE A 92 -1.37 -9.19 -4.63
C PHE A 92 -0.67 -9.71 -3.38
N THR A 93 0.03 -8.84 -2.68
CA THR A 93 0.86 -9.21 -1.54
C THR A 93 0.49 -8.41 -0.29
N GLU A 94 1.27 -8.63 0.78
CA GLU A 94 1.18 -7.87 2.02
C GLU A 94 1.30 -6.35 1.83
N ARG A 95 1.85 -5.89 0.70
CA ARG A 95 2.02 -4.45 0.44
C ARG A 95 0.70 -3.71 0.48
N ILE A 96 -0.30 -4.23 -0.24
CA ILE A 96 -1.61 -3.57 -0.29
C ILE A 96 -2.42 -3.85 0.99
N THR A 97 -2.36 -5.04 1.55
CA THR A 97 -3.10 -5.36 2.78
C THR A 97 -2.57 -4.62 4.00
N ASN A 98 -1.26 -4.33 4.07
CA ASN A 98 -0.69 -3.45 5.09
C ASN A 98 -1.23 -2.01 4.98
N CYS A 99 -1.43 -1.50 3.76
CA CYS A 99 -2.07 -0.20 3.56
C CYS A 99 -3.47 -0.19 4.15
N PHE A 100 -4.29 -1.18 3.85
CA PHE A 100 -5.65 -1.26 4.38
C PHE A 100 -5.67 -1.43 5.90
N ALA A 101 -4.83 -2.31 6.46
CA ALA A 101 -4.73 -2.53 7.90
C ALA A 101 -4.31 -1.28 8.67
N SER A 102 -3.58 -0.37 8.04
CA SER A 102 -3.16 0.91 8.61
C SER A 102 -4.07 2.07 8.23
N MET A 103 -5.19 1.84 7.53
CA MET A 103 -6.07 2.89 6.98
C MET A 103 -5.32 3.88 6.07
N THR A 104 -4.37 3.40 5.29
CA THR A 104 -3.65 4.15 4.27
C THR A 104 -4.21 3.79 2.90
N ILE A 105 -4.54 4.77 2.07
CA ILE A 105 -5.05 4.54 0.71
C ILE A 105 -3.88 4.19 -0.21
N PRO A 106 -3.88 3.01 -0.86
CA PRO A 106 -2.82 2.64 -1.79
C PRO A 106 -2.99 3.35 -3.15
N ILE A 107 -1.87 3.90 -3.67
CA ILE A 107 -1.70 4.25 -5.08
C ILE A 107 -1.06 3.02 -5.73
N TYR A 108 -1.86 2.23 -6.45
CA TYR A 108 -1.60 0.82 -6.65
C TYR A 108 -1.37 0.41 -8.11
N LEU A 109 -0.25 -0.28 -8.34
CA LEU A 109 0.07 -1.04 -9.55
C LEU A 109 0.25 -2.53 -9.19
N GLY A 110 -0.61 -3.40 -9.70
CA GLY A 110 -0.57 -4.83 -9.41
C GLY A 110 -1.76 -5.60 -9.97
N ALA A 111 -2.50 -6.31 -9.12
CA ALA A 111 -3.61 -7.17 -9.53
C ALA A 111 -4.69 -6.40 -10.29
N SER A 112 -4.95 -6.80 -11.55
CA SER A 112 -5.94 -6.12 -12.41
C SER A 112 -7.39 -6.37 -11.95
N LYS A 113 -7.65 -7.43 -11.20
CA LYS A 113 -8.95 -7.81 -10.62
C LYS A 113 -9.00 -7.59 -9.10
N ILE A 114 -8.26 -6.61 -8.59
CA ILE A 114 -8.22 -6.29 -7.14
C ILE A 114 -9.60 -5.89 -6.60
N ASP A 115 -10.47 -5.34 -7.45
CA ASP A 115 -11.85 -4.98 -7.17
C ASP A 115 -12.74 -6.17 -6.75
N GLN A 116 -12.35 -7.40 -7.07
CA GLN A 116 -13.05 -8.60 -6.57
C GLN A 116 -12.78 -8.87 -5.08
N PHE A 117 -11.74 -8.30 -4.52
CA PHE A 117 -11.33 -8.50 -3.13
C PHE A 117 -11.59 -7.29 -2.26
N PHE A 118 -11.41 -6.09 -2.82
CA PHE A 118 -11.44 -4.83 -2.11
C PHE A 118 -12.29 -3.79 -2.84
N ASN A 119 -12.77 -2.80 -2.09
CA ASN A 119 -13.51 -1.67 -2.65
C ASN A 119 -12.57 -0.77 -3.46
N ASN A 120 -12.86 -0.65 -4.75
CA ASN A 120 -12.02 0.08 -5.70
C ASN A 120 -11.96 1.59 -5.42
N ASP A 121 -12.99 2.18 -4.81
CA ASP A 121 -13.01 3.60 -4.46
C ASP A 121 -12.01 3.95 -3.35
N GLY A 122 -11.60 2.97 -2.55
CA GLY A 122 -10.52 3.08 -1.56
C GLY A 122 -9.13 2.77 -2.12
N ILE A 123 -8.96 2.72 -3.46
CA ILE A 123 -7.70 2.44 -4.15
C ILE A 123 -7.54 3.47 -5.28
N ILE A 124 -6.35 4.08 -5.39
CA ILE A 124 -5.99 4.88 -6.56
C ILE A 124 -5.22 3.97 -7.49
N ARG A 125 -5.87 3.49 -8.54
CA ARG A 125 -5.23 2.59 -9.52
C ARG A 125 -4.36 3.37 -10.48
N ILE A 126 -3.15 2.83 -10.72
CA ILE A 126 -2.21 3.33 -11.72
C ILE A 126 -1.76 2.21 -12.65
N ASN A 127 -1.30 2.57 -13.83
CA ASN A 127 -0.72 1.69 -14.84
C ASN A 127 0.73 2.09 -15.10
N GLU A 128 1.48 1.26 -15.80
CA GLU A 128 2.86 1.61 -16.19
C GLU A 128 2.91 2.86 -17.08
N SER A 129 1.90 3.10 -17.89
CA SER A 129 1.78 4.33 -18.71
C SER A 129 1.66 5.62 -17.89
N ASP A 130 1.23 5.52 -16.64
CA ASP A 130 1.11 6.68 -15.75
C ASP A 130 2.44 7.12 -15.16
N TYR A 131 3.52 6.31 -15.33
CA TYR A 131 4.83 6.56 -14.74
C TYR A 131 5.37 7.96 -15.03
N GLU A 132 5.28 8.43 -16.28
CA GLU A 132 5.78 9.74 -16.68
C GLU A 132 4.95 10.90 -16.12
N ASN A 133 3.66 10.68 -15.89
CA ASN A 133 2.71 11.69 -15.45
C ASN A 133 2.17 11.46 -14.03
N ILE A 134 2.78 10.59 -13.25
CA ILE A 134 2.28 10.21 -11.93
C ILE A 134 2.13 11.41 -10.99
N GLU A 135 2.94 12.45 -11.16
CA GLU A 135 2.86 13.67 -10.36
C GLU A 135 1.47 14.32 -10.43
N LYS A 136 0.78 14.24 -11.58
CA LYS A 136 -0.59 14.74 -11.72
C LYS A 136 -1.58 13.96 -10.82
N ILE A 137 -1.36 12.66 -10.67
CA ILE A 137 -2.14 11.81 -9.77
C ILE A 137 -1.83 12.19 -8.31
N LEU A 138 -0.54 12.34 -7.97
CA LEU A 138 -0.12 12.69 -6.61
C LEU A 138 -0.63 14.06 -6.17
N MET A 139 -0.78 15.03 -7.08
CA MET A 139 -1.35 16.35 -6.80
C MET A 139 -2.83 16.28 -6.37
N GLN A 140 -3.56 15.25 -6.76
CA GLN A 140 -4.95 15.03 -6.36
C GLN A 140 -5.05 14.40 -4.96
N CYS A 141 -3.97 13.75 -4.49
CA CYS A 141 -3.89 13.13 -3.17
C CYS A 141 -3.80 14.20 -2.09
N SER A 142 -4.93 14.57 -1.51
CA SER A 142 -5.05 15.61 -0.48
C SER A 142 -5.78 15.10 0.75
N GLN A 143 -5.74 15.86 1.84
CA GLN A 143 -6.55 15.55 3.03
C GLN A 143 -8.04 15.50 2.69
N LYS A 144 -8.53 16.38 1.82
CA LYS A 144 -9.93 16.40 1.39
C LYS A 144 -10.28 15.14 0.59
N ASP A 145 -9.42 14.72 -0.37
CA ASP A 145 -9.64 13.48 -1.12
C ASP A 145 -9.62 12.26 -0.19
N TYR A 146 -8.69 12.21 0.77
CA TYR A 146 -8.64 11.16 1.78
C TYR A 146 -9.95 11.06 2.58
N GLN A 147 -10.50 12.21 3.00
CA GLN A 147 -11.79 12.27 3.69
C GLN A 147 -12.95 11.82 2.80
N ASN A 148 -12.95 12.18 1.53
CA ASN A 148 -13.97 11.76 0.57
C ASN A 148 -13.98 10.25 0.33
N ARG A 149 -12.83 9.57 0.51
CA ARG A 149 -12.69 8.11 0.37
C ARG A 149 -12.86 7.34 1.68
N PHE A 150 -13.26 8.01 2.75
CA PHE A 150 -13.30 7.44 4.11
C PHE A 150 -14.11 6.14 4.19
N GLU A 151 -15.33 6.12 3.64
CA GLU A 151 -16.20 4.94 3.66
C GLU A 151 -15.56 3.74 2.92
N ALA A 152 -14.99 3.98 1.74
CA ALA A 152 -14.32 2.94 0.98
C ALA A 152 -13.02 2.45 1.65
N MET A 153 -12.30 3.37 2.30
CA MET A 153 -11.12 3.03 3.11
C MET A 153 -11.50 2.16 4.31
N MET A 154 -12.58 2.50 5.01
CA MET A 154 -13.09 1.71 6.14
C MET A 154 -13.59 0.34 5.70
N ASP A 155 -14.26 0.25 4.55
CA ASP A 155 -14.65 -1.04 3.96
C ASP A 155 -13.42 -1.90 3.68
N ASN A 156 -12.37 -1.33 3.06
CA ASN A 156 -11.12 -2.04 2.80
C ASN A 156 -10.38 -2.44 4.08
N TYR A 157 -10.38 -1.59 5.10
CA TYR A 157 -9.85 -1.93 6.42
C TYR A 157 -10.57 -3.17 7.00
N ASN A 158 -11.90 -3.18 6.97
CA ASN A 158 -12.68 -4.31 7.48
C ASN A 158 -12.46 -5.59 6.65
N ARG A 159 -12.44 -5.49 5.32
CA ARG A 159 -12.13 -6.62 4.43
C ARG A 159 -10.72 -7.16 4.65
N SER A 160 -9.76 -6.31 5.00
CA SER A 160 -8.38 -6.71 5.23
C SER A 160 -8.19 -7.56 6.49
N LYS A 161 -9.08 -7.46 7.48
CA LYS A 161 -8.99 -8.21 8.75
C LYS A 161 -8.85 -9.72 8.56
N LYS A 162 -9.46 -10.29 7.52
CA LYS A 162 -9.32 -11.72 7.17
C LYS A 162 -7.89 -12.12 6.75
N TYR A 163 -7.02 -11.16 6.41
CA TYR A 163 -5.62 -11.39 6.07
C TYR A 163 -4.66 -11.24 7.26
N ILE A 164 -5.14 -10.98 8.47
CA ILE A 164 -4.32 -10.92 9.69
C ILE A 164 -3.69 -12.29 9.96
N ASN A 165 -4.47 -13.37 9.73
CA ASN A 165 -4.00 -14.75 9.80
C ASN A 165 -4.41 -15.49 8.53
N ILE A 166 -3.46 -15.69 7.63
CA ILE A 166 -3.71 -16.32 6.34
C ILE A 166 -4.15 -17.78 6.47
N HIS A 167 -3.73 -18.49 7.52
CA HIS A 167 -4.13 -19.88 7.75
C HIS A 167 -5.62 -19.98 8.08
N ASN A 168 -6.13 -19.08 8.92
CA ASN A 168 -7.56 -19.04 9.24
C ASN A 168 -8.38 -18.71 7.97
N LYS A 169 -7.92 -17.75 7.18
CA LYS A 169 -8.58 -17.40 5.92
C LYS A 169 -8.64 -18.60 4.95
N LEU A 170 -7.53 -19.32 4.77
CA LEU A 170 -7.50 -20.51 3.90
C LEU A 170 -8.42 -21.60 4.44
N TYR A 171 -8.47 -21.79 5.74
CA TYR A 171 -9.39 -22.76 6.37
C TYR A 171 -10.85 -22.38 6.11
N GLU A 172 -11.21 -21.13 6.31
CA GLU A 172 -12.57 -20.63 6.02
C GLU A 172 -12.94 -20.79 4.54
N ASP A 173 -12.04 -20.42 3.61
CA ASP A 173 -12.30 -20.45 2.16
C ASP A 173 -12.44 -21.89 1.61
N TYR A 174 -11.83 -22.92 2.24
CA TYR A 174 -11.79 -24.27 1.68
C TYR A 174 -12.52 -25.33 2.49
N PHE A 175 -12.85 -25.08 3.76
CA PHE A 175 -13.43 -26.08 4.65
C PHE A 175 -14.75 -25.67 5.32
N LEU A 176 -15.15 -24.40 5.24
CA LEU A 176 -16.42 -23.90 5.79
C LEU A 176 -17.43 -23.48 4.72
N THR A 177 -17.11 -23.68 3.44
CA THR A 177 -18.05 -23.58 2.31
C THR A 177 -18.51 -24.99 1.95
#